data_7c11365ee9daed2e659850419d8fba1c
#
_entry.id   7c11365ee9daed2e659850419d8fba1c
#
_cell.length_a   1.000
_cell.length_b   1.000
_cell.length_c   1.000
_cell.angle_alpha   90.00
_cell.angle_beta   90.00
_cell.angle_gamma   90.00
#
_symmetry.space_group_name_H-M   'P 1'
#
loop_
_entity.id
_entity.type
_entity.pdbx_description
1 polymer ?
#
loop_
_entity_poly.entity_id
_entity_poly.type
_entity_poly.pdbx_seq_one_letter_code
_entity_poly.pdbx_strand_id
1 'polypeptide(L)'
;MDLPFETGEGEGEGRGTLASKVLLVDDEPVVLDICVRLLAREADLIVSPVGSAEEALVLLKDQRFDVLVTDKNLPGMGGVELIAEARRMQPALEAVMITAYASSESVIAAFAAGASDYIVKPFDDLRVLRAKVRAALERRSERVRTRDGAREMARQAAALLDAGRDAPEPAHEALETELRNYEQAVRMGHTGSVAVVGSAEAVKVLRDAAFEVVELPPYSPQLESADVVVVETGDPQWHTLAERLQGRSPDVVLLAGADADLSDLLEAITLRMDLVGYGQSNAARILPEKVRMLLMRRGIQRAQQRLTAALDTFRQSIATTN
;
A
#
# COMPACT_ATOMS: atom_id res chain seq x y z
N MET A 1 -41.08 -4.03 -52.53
CA MET A 1 -41.44 -4.83 -51.33
C MET A 1 -40.26 -4.69 -50.38
N ASP A 2 -40.50 -3.86 -49.44
CA ASP A 2 -39.49 -3.12 -48.65
C ASP A 2 -38.85 -3.97 -47.56
N LEU A 3 -37.54 -3.89 -47.44
CA LEU A 3 -36.82 -4.33 -46.26
C LEU A 3 -36.44 -3.08 -45.39
N PRO A 4 -36.74 -3.08 -44.09
CA PRO A 4 -36.39 -1.94 -43.24
C PRO A 4 -34.90 -1.99 -42.84
N PHE A 5 -34.28 -0.83 -42.93
CA PHE A 5 -32.95 -0.49 -42.36
C PHE A 5 -33.03 -0.60 -40.85
N GLU A 6 -32.27 -1.49 -40.25
CA GLU A 6 -31.93 -1.42 -38.83
C GLU A 6 -30.81 -0.42 -38.62
N THR A 7 -31.11 0.62 -37.93
CA THR A 7 -30.18 1.62 -37.41
C THR A 7 -29.39 0.97 -36.28
N GLY A 8 -28.09 0.80 -36.51
CA GLY A 8 -27.15 0.38 -35.46
C GLY A 8 -27.11 1.40 -34.32
N GLU A 9 -27.61 1.00 -33.18
CA GLU A 9 -27.41 1.68 -31.93
C GLU A 9 -25.95 1.52 -31.53
N GLY A 10 -25.26 2.66 -31.36
CA GLY A 10 -23.91 2.70 -30.86
C GLY A 10 -23.88 2.22 -29.41
N GLU A 11 -23.26 1.09 -29.18
CA GLU A 11 -22.86 0.62 -27.86
C GLU A 11 -21.82 1.60 -27.31
N GLY A 12 -22.29 2.56 -26.51
CA GLY A 12 -21.46 3.28 -25.58
C GLY A 12 -20.96 2.30 -24.53
N GLU A 13 -19.71 1.85 -24.67
CA GLU A 13 -19.01 1.12 -23.62
C GLU A 13 -18.96 1.97 -22.35
N GLY A 14 -20.01 1.89 -21.53
CA GLY A 14 -19.95 2.27 -20.14
C GLY A 14 -18.91 1.38 -19.46
N ARG A 15 -17.77 1.94 -19.04
CA ARG A 15 -16.86 1.31 -18.10
C ARG A 15 -17.65 1.05 -16.81
N GLY A 16 -18.32 -0.10 -16.74
CA GLY A 16 -18.90 -0.63 -15.52
C GLY A 16 -17.74 -0.78 -14.52
N THR A 17 -17.76 0.01 -13.47
CA THR A 17 -16.89 -0.17 -12.32
C THR A 17 -17.15 -1.58 -11.80
N LEU A 18 -16.19 -2.50 -12.02
CA LEU A 18 -16.27 -3.85 -11.46
C LEU A 18 -16.41 -3.71 -9.95
N ALA A 19 -17.45 -4.33 -9.38
CA ALA A 19 -17.69 -4.29 -7.95
C ALA A 19 -16.48 -4.87 -7.20
N SER A 20 -16.04 -4.20 -6.14
CA SER A 20 -14.93 -4.62 -5.32
C SER A 20 -15.33 -5.77 -4.40
N LYS A 21 -14.49 -6.79 -4.27
CA LYS A 21 -14.76 -8.00 -3.48
C LYS A 21 -14.14 -7.91 -2.09
N VAL A 22 -14.98 -8.02 -1.08
CA VAL A 22 -14.59 -8.03 0.33
C VAL A 22 -14.83 -9.43 0.91
N LEU A 23 -13.79 -10.05 1.45
CA LEU A 23 -13.88 -11.28 2.23
C LEU A 23 -13.98 -10.90 3.71
N LEU A 24 -15.07 -11.29 4.35
CA LEU A 24 -15.35 -11.00 5.76
C LEU A 24 -15.31 -12.29 6.58
N VAL A 25 -14.48 -12.31 7.63
CA VAL A 25 -14.24 -13.52 8.44
C VAL A 25 -14.46 -13.21 9.91
N ASP A 26 -15.45 -13.86 10.51
CA ASP A 26 -15.75 -13.75 11.93
C ASP A 26 -16.52 -15.02 12.35
N ASP A 27 -16.21 -15.62 13.47
CA ASP A 27 -16.87 -16.85 13.96
C ASP A 27 -18.21 -16.56 14.64
N GLU A 28 -18.53 -15.28 14.87
CA GLU A 28 -19.80 -14.85 15.44
C GLU A 28 -20.82 -14.52 14.33
N PRO A 29 -21.88 -15.35 14.12
CA PRO A 29 -22.85 -15.12 13.02
C PRO A 29 -23.58 -13.78 13.12
N VAL A 30 -23.77 -13.27 14.32
CA VAL A 30 -24.42 -11.97 14.56
C VAL A 30 -23.52 -10.82 14.07
N VAL A 31 -22.21 -10.91 14.32
CA VAL A 31 -21.25 -9.92 13.85
C VAL A 31 -21.16 -9.94 12.33
N LEU A 32 -21.10 -11.14 11.74
CA LEU A 32 -21.11 -11.30 10.27
C LEU A 32 -22.36 -10.64 9.66
N ASP A 33 -23.56 -10.92 10.19
CA ASP A 33 -24.81 -10.35 9.67
C ASP A 33 -24.81 -8.80 9.76
N ILE A 34 -24.39 -8.23 10.87
CA ILE A 34 -24.27 -6.78 11.04
C ILE A 34 -23.30 -6.18 10.02
N CYS A 35 -22.10 -6.74 9.90
CA CYS A 35 -21.06 -6.24 9.01
C CYS A 35 -21.48 -6.37 7.53
N VAL A 36 -22.09 -7.50 7.13
CA VAL A 36 -22.62 -7.71 5.78
C VAL A 36 -23.68 -6.66 5.45
N ARG A 37 -24.68 -6.47 6.32
CA ARG A 37 -25.75 -5.47 6.10
C ARG A 37 -25.19 -4.05 5.99
N LEU A 38 -24.14 -3.76 6.73
CA LEU A 38 -23.49 -2.45 6.69
C LEU A 38 -22.78 -2.22 5.34
N LEU A 39 -21.98 -3.19 4.91
CA LEU A 39 -21.18 -3.09 3.69
C LEU A 39 -22.03 -3.26 2.43
N ALA A 40 -23.10 -4.06 2.47
CA ALA A 40 -24.04 -4.25 1.35
C ALA A 40 -24.85 -2.98 0.98
N ARG A 41 -24.78 -1.92 1.80
CA ARG A 41 -25.35 -0.61 1.42
C ARG A 41 -24.53 0.11 0.35
N GLU A 42 -23.31 -0.33 0.13
CA GLU A 42 -22.44 0.18 -0.92
C GLU A 42 -22.66 -0.67 -2.19
N ALA A 43 -23.26 -0.08 -3.21
CA ALA A 43 -23.68 -0.78 -4.43
C ALA A 43 -22.49 -1.36 -5.25
N ASP A 44 -21.29 -0.88 -4.99
CA ASP A 44 -20.04 -1.28 -5.63
C ASP A 44 -19.23 -2.30 -4.81
N LEU A 45 -19.80 -2.90 -3.75
CA LEU A 45 -19.17 -3.94 -2.95
C LEU A 45 -19.89 -5.28 -3.07
N ILE A 46 -19.12 -6.34 -3.22
CA ILE A 46 -19.55 -7.73 -3.10
C ILE A 46 -18.90 -8.30 -1.85
N VAL A 47 -19.72 -8.63 -0.84
CA VAL A 47 -19.22 -9.15 0.43
C VAL A 47 -19.44 -10.66 0.48
N SER A 48 -18.38 -11.40 0.79
CA SER A 48 -18.39 -12.85 1.01
C SER A 48 -18.10 -13.15 2.47
N PRO A 49 -19.11 -13.43 3.31
CA PRO A 49 -18.90 -13.78 4.70
C PRO A 49 -18.56 -15.26 4.87
N VAL A 50 -17.63 -15.57 5.77
CA VAL A 50 -17.29 -16.93 6.20
C VAL A 50 -17.02 -16.97 7.71
N GLY A 51 -17.20 -18.14 8.34
CA GLY A 51 -17.12 -18.33 9.77
C GLY A 51 -15.73 -18.77 10.27
N SER A 52 -14.77 -19.04 9.38
CA SER A 52 -13.45 -19.54 9.79
C SER A 52 -12.34 -19.11 8.82
N ALA A 53 -11.11 -19.13 9.30
CA ALA A 53 -9.93 -18.87 8.50
C ALA A 53 -9.74 -19.91 7.39
N GLU A 54 -10.05 -21.17 7.68
CA GLU A 54 -9.94 -22.28 6.75
C GLU A 54 -10.89 -22.10 5.55
N GLU A 55 -12.14 -21.70 5.79
CA GLU A 55 -13.09 -21.36 4.73
C GLU A 55 -12.60 -20.16 3.91
N ALA A 56 -12.06 -19.14 4.57
CA ALA A 56 -11.49 -17.99 3.89
C ALA A 56 -10.34 -18.37 2.96
N LEU A 57 -9.43 -19.26 3.40
CA LEU A 57 -8.32 -19.74 2.57
C LEU A 57 -8.79 -20.56 1.36
N VAL A 58 -9.90 -21.31 1.47
CA VAL A 58 -10.50 -22.00 0.32
C VAL A 58 -10.97 -20.97 -0.72
N LEU A 59 -11.72 -19.93 -0.30
CA LEU A 59 -12.17 -18.89 -1.20
C LEU A 59 -11.02 -18.10 -1.85
N LEU A 60 -9.95 -17.82 -1.08
CA LEU A 60 -8.75 -17.12 -1.58
C LEU A 60 -7.98 -17.92 -2.65
N LYS A 61 -8.11 -19.25 -2.68
CA LYS A 61 -7.54 -20.09 -3.75
C LYS A 61 -8.33 -19.95 -5.04
N ASP A 62 -9.65 -19.90 -4.93
CA ASP A 62 -10.55 -20.00 -6.08
C ASP A 62 -10.81 -18.63 -6.75
N GLN A 63 -10.75 -17.54 -5.99
CA GLN A 63 -11.04 -16.22 -6.52
C GLN A 63 -10.17 -15.12 -5.91
N ARG A 64 -10.15 -13.95 -6.56
CA ARG A 64 -9.43 -12.76 -6.07
C ARG A 64 -10.35 -11.90 -5.23
N PHE A 65 -9.80 -11.41 -4.12
CA PHE A 65 -10.43 -10.41 -3.27
C PHE A 65 -9.62 -9.12 -3.25
N ASP A 66 -10.29 -8.03 -2.96
CA ASP A 66 -9.70 -6.70 -2.87
C ASP A 66 -9.34 -6.36 -1.42
N VAL A 67 -10.22 -6.73 -0.48
CA VAL A 67 -10.03 -6.50 0.95
C VAL A 67 -10.41 -7.79 1.70
N LEU A 68 -9.58 -8.15 2.68
CA LEU A 68 -9.87 -9.10 3.74
C LEU A 68 -10.19 -8.31 5.01
N VAL A 69 -11.33 -8.60 5.64
CA VAL A 69 -11.69 -8.11 6.96
C VAL A 69 -11.82 -9.33 7.87
N THR A 70 -11.01 -9.43 8.91
CA THR A 70 -10.99 -10.63 9.76
C THR A 70 -10.99 -10.31 11.23
N ASP A 71 -11.77 -11.06 12.00
CA ASP A 71 -11.58 -11.09 13.46
C ASP A 71 -10.21 -11.66 13.80
N LYS A 72 -9.67 -11.18 14.93
CA LYS A 72 -8.39 -11.66 15.46
C LYS A 72 -8.50 -13.08 16.01
N ASN A 73 -9.56 -13.32 16.80
CA ASN A 73 -9.71 -14.53 17.62
C ASN A 73 -10.64 -15.54 16.92
N LEU A 74 -10.21 -16.08 15.79
CA LEU A 74 -10.94 -17.14 15.14
C LEU A 74 -10.58 -18.50 15.76
N PRO A 75 -11.50 -19.49 15.78
CA PRO A 75 -11.19 -20.85 16.21
C PRO A 75 -10.24 -21.51 15.18
N GLY A 76 -9.29 -22.31 15.67
CA GLY A 76 -8.28 -22.94 14.82
C GLY A 76 -7.19 -21.95 14.41
N MET A 77 -7.13 -21.58 13.16
CA MET A 77 -6.19 -20.56 12.66
C MET A 77 -6.67 -19.15 13.01
N GLY A 78 -5.86 -18.39 13.73
CA GLY A 78 -6.17 -17.01 14.12
C GLY A 78 -6.10 -16.02 12.97
N GLY A 79 -6.74 -14.84 13.17
CA GLY A 79 -6.80 -13.79 12.13
C GLY A 79 -5.44 -13.24 11.72
N VAL A 80 -4.45 -13.20 12.63
CA VAL A 80 -3.07 -12.78 12.31
C VAL A 80 -2.43 -13.75 11.31
N GLU A 81 -2.55 -15.05 11.57
CA GLU A 81 -2.04 -16.10 10.69
C GLU A 81 -2.77 -16.11 9.34
N LEU A 82 -4.10 -15.90 9.37
CA LEU A 82 -4.90 -15.78 8.16
C LEU A 82 -4.42 -14.60 7.28
N ILE A 83 -4.15 -13.43 7.87
CA ILE A 83 -3.62 -12.28 7.13
C ILE A 83 -2.29 -12.63 6.46
N ALA A 84 -1.37 -13.25 7.19
CA ALA A 84 -0.06 -13.64 6.63
C ALA A 84 -0.21 -14.58 5.43
N GLU A 85 -1.04 -15.62 5.55
CA GLU A 85 -1.28 -16.57 4.46
C GLU A 85 -2.03 -15.94 3.28
N ALA A 86 -3.07 -15.15 3.55
CA ALA A 86 -3.83 -14.44 2.52
C ALA A 86 -2.94 -13.49 1.70
N ARG A 87 -2.05 -12.75 2.36
CA ARG A 87 -1.08 -11.87 1.70
C ARG A 87 -0.05 -12.62 0.89
N ARG A 88 0.38 -13.81 1.33
CA ARG A 88 1.26 -14.69 0.55
C ARG A 88 0.58 -15.19 -0.73
N MET A 89 -0.71 -15.54 -0.66
CA MET A 89 -1.50 -16.01 -1.79
C MET A 89 -1.88 -14.88 -2.75
N GLN A 90 -2.24 -13.72 -2.21
CA GLN A 90 -2.69 -12.54 -2.94
C GLN A 90 -1.96 -11.27 -2.46
N PRO A 91 -0.74 -10.99 -2.94
CA PRO A 91 0.09 -9.87 -2.45
C PRO A 91 -0.54 -8.47 -2.59
N ALA A 92 -1.52 -8.31 -3.47
CA ALA A 92 -2.25 -7.05 -3.65
C ALA A 92 -3.49 -6.91 -2.75
N LEU A 93 -3.85 -7.96 -1.99
CA LEU A 93 -4.97 -7.95 -1.05
C LEU A 93 -4.67 -6.96 0.09
N GLU A 94 -5.60 -6.09 0.42
CA GLU A 94 -5.53 -5.28 1.64
C GLU A 94 -6.21 -6.04 2.79
N ALA A 95 -5.68 -5.90 4.01
CA ALA A 95 -6.20 -6.62 5.16
C ALA A 95 -6.52 -5.65 6.32
N VAL A 96 -7.72 -5.76 6.88
CA VAL A 96 -8.19 -5.01 8.04
C VAL A 96 -8.48 -6.00 9.15
N MET A 97 -7.84 -5.83 10.30
CA MET A 97 -8.11 -6.66 11.47
C MET A 97 -9.19 -6.03 12.35
N ILE A 98 -10.10 -6.86 12.84
CA ILE A 98 -11.10 -6.48 13.82
C ILE A 98 -10.84 -7.27 15.12
N THR A 99 -11.07 -6.69 16.28
CA THR A 99 -10.97 -7.41 17.55
C THR A 99 -11.76 -6.75 18.68
N ALA A 100 -12.27 -7.55 19.59
CA ALA A 100 -12.86 -7.06 20.85
C ALA A 100 -11.79 -6.69 21.88
N TYR A 101 -10.58 -7.23 21.76
CA TYR A 101 -9.52 -7.05 22.74
C TYR A 101 -8.26 -6.55 22.04
N ALA A 102 -8.11 -5.23 22.03
CA ALA A 102 -6.90 -4.60 21.53
C ALA A 102 -5.80 -4.62 22.60
N SER A 103 -4.60 -4.99 22.20
CA SER A 103 -3.37 -4.81 22.96
C SER A 103 -2.27 -4.36 22.01
N SER A 104 -1.25 -3.69 22.54
CA SER A 104 -0.09 -3.26 21.73
C SER A 104 0.52 -4.44 20.97
N GLU A 105 0.68 -5.58 21.63
CA GLU A 105 1.19 -6.80 20.99
C GLU A 105 0.33 -7.26 19.81
N SER A 106 -1.00 -7.20 19.96
CA SER A 106 -1.92 -7.64 18.92
C SER A 106 -1.93 -6.69 17.70
N VAL A 107 -1.81 -5.39 17.95
CA VAL A 107 -1.67 -4.39 16.88
C VAL A 107 -0.37 -4.62 16.13
N ILE A 108 0.75 -4.71 16.84
CA ILE A 108 2.08 -4.97 16.26
C ILE A 108 2.06 -6.27 15.45
N ALA A 109 1.50 -7.37 15.99
CA ALA A 109 1.43 -8.65 15.30
C ALA A 109 0.59 -8.58 14.01
N ALA A 110 -0.54 -7.89 14.03
CA ALA A 110 -1.39 -7.71 12.85
C ALA A 110 -0.65 -6.96 11.73
N PHE A 111 0.02 -5.84 12.07
CA PHE A 111 0.78 -5.08 11.08
C PHE A 111 2.03 -5.83 10.58
N ALA A 112 2.69 -6.61 11.44
CA ALA A 112 3.78 -7.49 11.04
C ALA A 112 3.32 -8.59 10.06
N ALA A 113 2.08 -9.09 10.23
CA ALA A 113 1.46 -10.04 9.30
C ALA A 113 1.01 -9.39 7.99
N GLY A 114 0.97 -8.07 7.92
CA GLY A 114 0.60 -7.31 6.73
C GLY A 114 -0.79 -6.71 6.76
N ALA A 115 -1.40 -6.56 7.93
CA ALA A 115 -2.60 -5.73 8.08
C ALA A 115 -2.28 -4.30 7.65
N SER A 116 -3.24 -3.67 6.98
CA SER A 116 -3.17 -2.27 6.57
C SER A 116 -4.01 -1.35 7.45
N ASP A 117 -4.83 -1.96 8.31
CA ASP A 117 -5.67 -1.22 9.25
C ASP A 117 -6.17 -2.13 10.39
N TYR A 118 -6.68 -1.51 11.46
CA TYR A 118 -7.10 -2.19 12.67
C TYR A 118 -8.36 -1.52 13.25
N ILE A 119 -9.32 -2.30 13.75
CA ILE A 119 -10.58 -1.83 14.31
C ILE A 119 -10.85 -2.52 15.66
N VAL A 120 -11.18 -1.74 16.66
CA VAL A 120 -11.54 -2.27 17.98
C VAL A 120 -13.07 -2.38 18.11
N LYS A 121 -13.58 -3.55 18.51
CA LYS A 121 -14.98 -3.76 18.91
C LYS A 121 -15.17 -3.23 20.36
N PRO A 122 -16.36 -2.75 20.80
CA PRO A 122 -17.56 -2.62 19.99
C PRO A 122 -17.44 -1.46 19.01
N PHE A 123 -18.14 -1.60 17.87
CA PHE A 123 -18.25 -0.50 16.93
C PHE A 123 -19.28 0.50 17.46
N ASP A 124 -18.85 1.49 18.23
CA ASP A 124 -19.70 2.60 18.66
C ASP A 124 -20.27 3.36 17.46
N ASP A 125 -19.53 3.33 16.35
CA ASP A 125 -19.95 3.87 15.08
C ASP A 125 -19.68 2.87 13.94
N LEU A 126 -20.72 2.25 13.44
CA LEU A 126 -20.67 1.33 12.30
C LEU A 126 -20.05 1.98 11.03
N ARG A 127 -20.00 3.32 10.96
CA ARG A 127 -19.33 4.05 9.86
C ARG A 127 -17.84 3.82 9.83
N VAL A 128 -17.22 3.47 10.98
CA VAL A 128 -15.78 3.19 11.06
C VAL A 128 -15.38 2.01 10.18
N LEU A 129 -16.10 0.87 10.26
CA LEU A 129 -15.82 -0.29 9.39
C LEU A 129 -15.88 0.08 7.92
N ARG A 130 -16.94 0.79 7.51
CA ARG A 130 -17.10 1.23 6.13
C ARG A 130 -15.96 2.15 5.69
N ALA A 131 -15.60 3.13 6.51
CA ALA A 131 -14.50 4.05 6.21
C ALA A 131 -13.15 3.33 6.06
N LYS A 132 -12.87 2.34 6.93
CA LYS A 132 -11.64 1.54 6.86
C LYS A 132 -11.59 0.63 5.63
N VAL A 133 -12.70 -0.01 5.27
CA VAL A 133 -12.81 -0.81 4.03
C VAL A 133 -12.62 0.09 2.80
N ARG A 134 -13.23 1.27 2.76
CA ARG A 134 -13.03 2.24 1.67
C ARG A 134 -11.59 2.69 1.55
N ALA A 135 -10.95 3.04 2.67
CA ALA A 135 -9.54 3.41 2.67
C ALA A 135 -8.62 2.27 2.20
N ALA A 136 -8.94 1.02 2.55
CA ALA A 136 -8.23 -0.16 2.04
C ALA A 136 -8.39 -0.32 0.52
N LEU A 137 -9.60 -0.16 0.00
CA LEU A 137 -9.87 -0.20 -1.45
C LEU A 137 -9.15 0.91 -2.22
N GLU A 138 -9.12 2.12 -1.66
CA GLU A 138 -8.37 3.23 -2.24
C GLU A 138 -6.87 2.91 -2.33
N ARG A 139 -6.26 2.44 -1.23
CA ARG A 139 -4.84 2.02 -1.19
C ARG A 139 -4.53 0.96 -2.25
N ARG A 140 -5.41 -0.06 -2.35
CA ARG A 140 -5.27 -1.11 -3.36
C ARG A 140 -5.38 -0.55 -4.78
N SER A 141 -6.40 0.27 -5.03
CA SER A 141 -6.64 0.89 -6.33
C SER A 141 -5.45 1.76 -6.77
N GLU A 142 -4.87 2.53 -5.87
CA GLU A 142 -3.66 3.30 -6.13
C GLU A 142 -2.47 2.41 -6.49
N ARG A 143 -2.25 1.31 -5.75
CA ARG A 143 -1.18 0.35 -6.07
C ARG A 143 -1.35 -0.28 -7.44
N VAL A 144 -2.56 -0.72 -7.78
CA VAL A 144 -2.86 -1.33 -9.08
C VAL A 144 -2.69 -0.30 -10.19
N ARG A 145 -3.27 0.90 -10.05
CA ARG A 145 -3.14 1.98 -11.03
C ARG A 145 -1.69 2.39 -11.24
N THR A 146 -0.91 2.51 -10.18
CA THR A 146 0.51 2.84 -10.27
C THR A 146 1.27 1.76 -11.02
N ARG A 147 1.02 0.49 -10.74
CA ARG A 147 1.68 -0.64 -11.39
C ARG A 147 1.31 -0.80 -12.86
N ASP A 148 0.01 -0.73 -13.17
CA ASP A 148 -0.49 -0.94 -14.53
C ASP A 148 -0.23 0.29 -15.40
N GLY A 149 -0.42 1.50 -14.85
CA GLY A 149 -0.07 2.75 -15.53
C GLY A 149 1.42 2.86 -15.84
N ALA A 150 2.26 2.36 -14.93
CA ALA A 150 3.69 2.33 -15.14
C ALA A 150 4.10 1.36 -16.27
N ARG A 151 3.49 0.18 -16.36
CA ARG A 151 3.72 -0.78 -17.44
C ARG A 151 3.25 -0.24 -18.80
N GLU A 152 2.09 0.37 -18.80
CA GLU A 152 1.53 0.96 -20.02
C GLU A 152 2.37 2.15 -20.48
N MET A 153 2.83 2.98 -19.58
CA MET A 153 3.74 4.09 -19.89
C MET A 153 5.06 3.62 -20.49
N ALA A 154 5.65 2.55 -19.94
CA ALA A 154 6.87 1.96 -20.50
C ALA A 154 6.64 1.41 -21.91
N ARG A 155 5.49 0.78 -22.18
CA ARG A 155 5.12 0.32 -23.54
C ARG A 155 4.95 1.49 -24.49
N GLN A 156 4.29 2.57 -24.07
CA GLN A 156 4.11 3.77 -24.88
C GLN A 156 5.46 4.44 -25.18
N ALA A 157 6.36 4.51 -24.19
CA ALA A 157 7.70 5.04 -24.39
C ALA A 157 8.49 4.23 -25.44
N ALA A 158 8.49 2.90 -25.32
CA ALA A 158 9.13 2.02 -26.28
C ALA A 158 8.53 2.16 -27.68
N ALA A 159 7.21 2.20 -27.80
CA ALA A 159 6.53 2.37 -29.10
C ALA A 159 6.82 3.73 -29.74
N LEU A 160 6.90 4.81 -28.93
CA LEU A 160 7.26 6.14 -29.45
C LEU A 160 8.72 6.23 -29.89
N LEU A 161 9.65 5.57 -29.20
CA LEU A 161 11.05 5.46 -29.63
C LEU A 161 11.17 4.74 -30.98
N ASP A 162 10.40 3.67 -31.17
CA ASP A 162 10.38 2.93 -32.46
C ASP A 162 9.75 3.74 -33.60
N ALA A 163 8.66 4.48 -33.32
CA ALA A 163 7.95 5.27 -34.32
C ALA A 163 8.64 6.62 -34.61
N GLY A 164 9.33 7.17 -33.63
CA GLY A 164 9.93 8.53 -33.71
C GLY A 164 11.41 8.54 -34.03
N ARG A 165 11.89 7.66 -34.93
CA ARG A 165 13.31 7.57 -35.34
C ARG A 165 13.86 8.87 -35.91
N ASP A 166 13.00 9.74 -36.44
CA ASP A 166 13.36 11.05 -36.98
C ASP A 166 13.25 12.19 -35.95
N ALA A 167 12.97 11.86 -34.68
CA ALA A 167 12.93 12.86 -33.59
C ALA A 167 14.34 13.44 -33.35
N PRO A 168 14.43 14.70 -32.85
CA PRO A 168 15.72 15.30 -32.52
C PRO A 168 16.49 14.44 -31.52
N GLU A 169 17.77 14.17 -31.80
CA GLU A 169 18.67 13.31 -31.01
C GLU A 169 18.59 13.54 -29.50
N PRO A 170 18.59 14.81 -29.00
CA PRO A 170 18.52 15.04 -27.54
C PRO A 170 17.22 14.55 -26.89
N ALA A 171 16.09 14.61 -27.60
CA ALA A 171 14.80 14.16 -27.11
C ALA A 171 14.71 12.62 -27.12
N HIS A 172 15.27 11.99 -28.14
CA HIS A 172 15.34 10.53 -28.27
C HIS A 172 16.20 9.92 -27.15
N GLU A 173 17.42 10.43 -26.96
CA GLU A 173 18.36 9.98 -25.93
C GLU A 173 17.79 10.16 -24.50
N ALA A 174 17.11 11.29 -24.26
CA ALA A 174 16.47 11.57 -22.98
C ALA A 174 15.36 10.55 -22.66
N LEU A 175 14.47 10.26 -23.61
CA LEU A 175 13.38 9.29 -23.42
C LEU A 175 13.91 7.87 -23.23
N GLU A 176 14.90 7.46 -24.03
CA GLU A 176 15.55 6.15 -23.90
C GLU A 176 16.25 5.98 -22.54
N THR A 177 16.90 7.03 -22.04
CA THR A 177 17.57 7.03 -20.75
C THR A 177 16.55 6.89 -19.61
N GLU A 178 15.45 7.65 -19.62
CA GLU A 178 14.44 7.56 -18.57
C GLU A 178 13.64 6.25 -18.64
N LEU A 179 13.44 5.67 -19.80
CA LEU A 179 12.86 4.32 -19.92
C LEU A 179 13.78 3.27 -19.28
N ARG A 180 15.09 3.32 -19.55
CA ARG A 180 16.08 2.44 -18.92
C ARG A 180 16.11 2.61 -17.40
N ASN A 181 16.12 3.85 -16.90
CA ASN A 181 16.10 4.16 -15.49
C ASN A 181 14.84 3.60 -14.81
N TYR A 182 13.68 3.70 -15.47
CA TYR A 182 12.43 3.14 -14.99
C TYR A 182 12.48 1.60 -14.92
N GLU A 183 12.93 0.94 -15.98
CA GLU A 183 13.06 -0.52 -15.98
C GLU A 183 14.05 -1.02 -14.92
N GLN A 184 15.13 -0.29 -14.68
CA GLN A 184 16.09 -0.59 -13.62
C GLN A 184 15.46 -0.42 -12.24
N ALA A 185 14.70 0.66 -11.99
CA ALA A 185 14.01 0.88 -10.72
C ALA A 185 13.00 -0.25 -10.42
N VAL A 186 12.31 -0.75 -11.44
CA VAL A 186 11.38 -1.89 -11.30
C VAL A 186 12.09 -3.21 -10.99
N ARG A 187 13.27 -3.44 -11.57
CA ARG A 187 14.02 -4.71 -11.44
C ARG A 187 14.84 -4.79 -10.17
N MET A 188 15.55 -3.73 -9.83
CA MET A 188 16.61 -3.77 -8.81
C MET A 188 16.21 -3.10 -7.49
N GLY A 189 15.07 -2.43 -7.46
CA GLY A 189 14.71 -1.55 -6.36
C GLY A 189 15.48 -0.22 -6.43
N HIS A 190 15.27 0.62 -5.45
CA HIS A 190 15.90 1.94 -5.36
C HIS A 190 16.76 2.04 -4.12
N THR A 191 17.96 2.56 -4.29
CA THR A 191 18.77 3.06 -3.18
C THR A 191 18.27 4.45 -2.83
N GLY A 192 17.75 4.64 -1.62
CA GLY A 192 17.25 5.93 -1.15
C GLY A 192 17.80 6.27 0.21
N SER A 193 17.56 7.49 0.66
CA SER A 193 18.00 7.99 1.95
C SER A 193 17.06 7.54 3.07
N VAL A 194 17.63 6.97 4.12
CA VAL A 194 16.91 6.58 5.32
C VAL A 194 17.38 7.42 6.49
N ALA A 195 16.47 8.16 7.10
CA ALA A 195 16.71 8.88 8.33
C ALA A 195 16.16 8.10 9.53
N VAL A 196 16.91 8.05 10.63
CA VAL A 196 16.47 7.43 11.88
C VAL A 196 16.48 8.47 12.97
N VAL A 197 15.42 8.48 13.76
CA VAL A 197 15.23 9.37 14.92
C VAL A 197 15.09 8.53 16.18
N GLY A 198 15.97 8.75 17.16
CA GLY A 198 15.82 8.22 18.52
C GLY A 198 16.17 6.74 18.72
N SER A 199 16.62 6.00 17.68
CA SER A 199 16.88 4.56 17.82
C SER A 199 18.25 4.14 17.28
N ALA A 200 19.23 4.03 18.19
CA ALA A 200 20.58 3.53 17.86
C ALA A 200 20.56 2.08 17.33
N GLU A 201 19.60 1.26 17.78
CA GLU A 201 19.49 -0.13 17.34
C GLU A 201 18.90 -0.21 15.93
N ALA A 202 17.91 0.62 15.60
CA ALA A 202 17.42 0.72 14.22
C ALA A 202 18.53 1.14 13.26
N VAL A 203 19.37 2.10 13.65
CA VAL A 203 20.56 2.50 12.90
C VAL A 203 21.47 1.30 12.63
N LYS A 204 21.76 0.50 13.67
CA LYS A 204 22.58 -0.70 13.56
C LYS A 204 21.96 -1.72 12.62
N VAL A 205 20.70 -2.11 12.85
CA VAL A 205 19.97 -3.10 12.05
C VAL A 205 19.92 -2.72 10.56
N LEU A 206 19.69 -1.45 10.27
CA LEU A 206 19.61 -0.98 8.88
C LEU A 206 20.99 -0.89 8.22
N ARG A 207 22.04 -0.48 8.96
CA ARG A 207 23.42 -0.50 8.45
C ARG A 207 23.93 -1.91 8.18
N ASP A 208 23.63 -2.86 9.08
CA ASP A 208 23.95 -4.28 8.89
C ASP A 208 23.23 -4.88 7.65
N ALA A 209 22.07 -4.32 7.29
CA ALA A 209 21.33 -4.67 6.08
C ALA A 209 21.74 -3.86 4.83
N ALA A 210 22.87 -3.15 4.89
CA ALA A 210 23.48 -2.35 3.82
C ALA A 210 22.67 -1.13 3.35
N PHE A 211 21.90 -0.50 4.26
CA PHE A 211 21.29 0.81 3.98
C PHE A 211 22.22 1.97 4.35
N GLU A 212 22.15 3.04 3.56
CA GLU A 212 22.72 4.33 3.94
C GLU A 212 21.78 5.01 4.94
N VAL A 213 22.23 5.11 6.19
CA VAL A 213 21.39 5.60 7.29
C VAL A 213 22.03 6.85 7.89
N VAL A 214 21.21 7.90 7.99
CA VAL A 214 21.56 9.14 8.69
C VAL A 214 20.73 9.23 9.97
N GLU A 215 21.40 9.37 11.09
CA GLU A 215 20.75 9.64 12.38
C GLU A 215 20.53 11.14 12.51
N LEU A 216 19.28 11.55 12.72
CA LEU A 216 18.87 12.95 12.77
C LEU A 216 18.01 13.23 14.01
N PRO A 217 18.09 14.43 14.58
CA PRO A 217 17.17 14.86 15.63
C PRO A 217 15.77 15.12 15.06
N PRO A 218 14.68 14.98 15.88
CA PRO A 218 13.29 15.04 15.42
C PRO A 218 12.90 16.38 14.78
N TYR A 219 13.61 17.46 15.07
CA TYR A 219 13.37 18.79 14.51
C TYR A 219 14.20 19.10 13.26
N SER A 220 15.04 18.19 12.79
CA SER A 220 15.89 18.42 11.63
C SER A 220 15.07 18.67 10.36
N PRO A 221 15.35 19.74 9.59
CA PRO A 221 14.72 19.97 8.29
C PRO A 221 15.09 18.89 7.26
N GLN A 222 16.22 18.22 7.42
CA GLN A 222 16.70 17.17 6.52
C GLN A 222 15.77 15.95 6.50
N LEU A 223 14.93 15.76 7.54
CA LEU A 223 13.93 14.70 7.58
C LEU A 223 12.93 14.81 6.44
N GLU A 224 12.59 16.02 6.00
CA GLU A 224 11.64 16.25 4.90
C GLU A 224 12.20 15.84 3.52
N SER A 225 13.52 15.75 3.40
CA SER A 225 14.21 15.32 2.17
C SER A 225 14.55 13.84 2.15
N ALA A 226 14.39 13.13 3.27
CA ALA A 226 14.59 11.69 3.33
C ALA A 226 13.52 10.94 2.51
N ASP A 227 13.85 9.73 2.09
CA ASP A 227 12.88 8.85 1.44
C ASP A 227 12.03 8.10 2.47
N VAL A 228 12.67 7.63 3.52
CA VAL A 228 12.04 6.95 4.65
C VAL A 228 12.55 7.54 5.94
N VAL A 229 11.64 7.82 6.87
CA VAL A 229 11.98 8.23 8.24
C VAL A 229 11.54 7.12 9.19
N VAL A 230 12.46 6.64 10.00
CA VAL A 230 12.20 5.66 11.05
C VAL A 230 12.27 6.38 12.38
N VAL A 231 11.22 6.26 13.18
CA VAL A 231 11.14 6.88 14.51
C VAL A 231 10.66 5.85 15.54
N GLU A 232 11.12 5.95 16.78
CA GLU A 232 10.76 5.03 17.85
C GLU A 232 9.67 5.63 18.76
N THR A 233 8.74 4.81 19.27
CA THR A 233 7.68 5.23 20.21
C THR A 233 8.25 5.81 21.52
N GLY A 234 9.46 5.42 21.91
CA GLY A 234 10.14 5.97 23.08
C GLY A 234 10.59 7.44 22.97
N ASP A 235 10.61 8.01 21.76
CA ASP A 235 10.88 9.44 21.56
C ASP A 235 9.61 10.26 21.83
N PRO A 236 9.56 11.12 22.86
CA PRO A 236 8.35 11.87 23.20
C PRO A 236 7.90 12.86 22.14
N GLN A 237 8.71 13.13 21.12
CA GLN A 237 8.42 14.06 20.02
C GLN A 237 7.93 13.36 18.75
N TRP A 238 7.78 12.04 18.77
CA TRP A 238 7.39 11.30 17.58
C TRP A 238 6.03 11.74 17.00
N HIS A 239 5.07 12.10 17.85
CA HIS A 239 3.75 12.62 17.45
C HIS A 239 3.89 13.90 16.63
N THR A 240 4.59 14.90 17.17
CA THR A 240 4.85 16.17 16.49
C THR A 240 5.61 15.97 15.18
N LEU A 241 6.54 15.02 15.16
CA LEU A 241 7.27 14.67 13.95
C LEU A 241 6.35 14.04 12.90
N ALA A 242 5.52 13.09 13.31
CA ALA A 242 4.56 12.41 12.44
C ALA A 242 3.58 13.41 11.80
N GLU A 243 2.97 14.29 12.59
CA GLU A 243 2.09 15.36 12.10
C GLU A 243 2.80 16.29 11.11
N ARG A 244 4.04 16.70 11.41
CA ARG A 244 4.82 17.57 10.53
C ARG A 244 5.11 16.91 9.18
N LEU A 245 5.36 15.61 9.16
CA LEU A 245 5.68 14.85 7.95
C LEU A 245 4.43 14.35 7.21
N GLN A 246 3.24 14.40 7.82
CA GLN A 246 2.00 13.96 7.23
C GLN A 246 1.70 14.71 5.91
N GLY A 247 1.40 13.95 4.87
CA GLY A 247 1.13 14.50 3.53
C GLY A 247 2.37 15.05 2.80
N ARG A 248 3.55 14.95 3.41
CA ARG A 248 4.84 15.32 2.82
C ARG A 248 5.59 14.11 2.25
N SER A 249 6.81 14.35 1.82
CA SER A 249 7.55 13.40 1.01
C SER A 249 8.05 12.13 1.70
N PRO A 250 8.48 12.05 2.96
CA PRO A 250 8.98 10.78 3.50
C PRO A 250 7.85 9.81 3.88
N ASP A 251 8.08 8.52 3.65
CA ASP A 251 7.31 7.48 4.31
C ASP A 251 7.79 7.36 5.76
N VAL A 252 6.88 7.33 6.73
CA VAL A 252 7.23 7.26 8.14
C VAL A 252 6.97 5.86 8.68
N VAL A 253 8.00 5.26 9.28
CA VAL A 253 7.95 3.97 9.96
C VAL A 253 8.07 4.21 11.46
N LEU A 254 7.03 3.84 12.22
CA LEU A 254 7.08 3.85 13.68
C LEU A 254 7.58 2.51 14.20
N LEU A 255 8.68 2.55 14.95
CA LEU A 255 9.18 1.41 15.72
C LEU A 255 8.48 1.37 17.06
N ALA A 256 7.70 0.32 17.28
CA ALA A 256 6.98 0.10 18.53
C ALA A 256 7.80 -0.80 19.45
N GLY A 257 8.26 -0.27 20.58
CA GLY A 257 8.90 -1.04 21.64
C GLY A 257 7.96 -2.00 22.36
N ALA A 258 8.49 -2.85 23.22
CA ALA A 258 7.69 -3.77 24.03
C ALA A 258 6.76 -3.04 25.03
N ASP A 259 7.10 -1.82 25.36
CA ASP A 259 6.41 -0.91 26.27
C ASP A 259 5.56 0.15 25.54
N ALA A 260 5.41 0.03 24.21
CA ALA A 260 4.61 0.95 23.42
C ALA A 260 3.15 0.99 23.91
N ASP A 261 2.64 2.20 24.14
CA ASP A 261 1.24 2.37 24.52
C ASP A 261 0.32 2.05 23.35
N LEU A 262 -0.82 1.43 23.65
CA LEU A 262 -1.85 1.13 22.65
C LEU A 262 -2.38 2.41 21.99
N SER A 263 -2.52 3.50 22.73
CA SER A 263 -2.96 4.79 22.18
C SER A 263 -2.00 5.32 21.12
N ASP A 264 -0.70 5.22 21.36
CA ASP A 264 0.34 5.64 20.42
C ASP A 264 0.26 4.84 19.10
N LEU A 265 0.04 3.52 19.21
CA LEU A 265 -0.09 2.67 18.04
C LEU A 265 -1.34 2.97 17.22
N LEU A 266 -2.47 3.22 17.88
CA LEU A 266 -3.73 3.57 17.21
C LEU A 266 -3.64 4.96 16.56
N GLU A 267 -2.92 5.90 17.18
CA GLU A 267 -2.65 7.21 16.61
C GLU A 267 -1.76 7.10 15.38
N ALA A 268 -0.68 6.32 15.42
CA ALA A 268 0.19 6.07 14.28
C ALA A 268 -0.57 5.48 13.08
N ILE A 269 -1.53 4.57 13.34
CA ILE A 269 -2.43 4.04 12.29
C ILE A 269 -3.29 5.16 11.70
N THR A 270 -3.81 6.04 12.53
CA THR A 270 -4.61 7.18 12.09
C THR A 270 -3.78 8.14 11.24
N LEU A 271 -2.52 8.36 11.59
CA LEU A 271 -1.55 9.15 10.84
C LEU A 271 -0.99 8.42 9.61
N ARG A 272 -1.45 7.19 9.32
CA ARG A 272 -1.02 6.36 8.19
C ARG A 272 0.48 6.01 8.20
N MET A 273 1.07 5.88 9.36
CA MET A 273 2.43 5.41 9.53
C MET A 273 2.51 3.90 9.35
N ASP A 274 3.66 3.44 8.87
CA ASP A 274 3.97 2.01 8.83
C ASP A 274 4.50 1.55 10.19
N LEU A 275 3.86 0.53 10.78
CA LEU A 275 4.25 0.01 12.10
C LEU A 275 5.22 -1.17 11.98
N VAL A 276 6.26 -1.18 12.81
CA VAL A 276 7.18 -2.30 12.98
C VAL A 276 7.40 -2.53 14.47
N GLY A 277 7.07 -3.71 14.95
CA GLY A 277 7.33 -4.12 16.34
C GLY A 277 8.81 -4.36 16.58
N TYR A 278 9.30 -3.81 17.67
CA TYR A 278 10.68 -3.86 18.12
C TYR A 278 10.79 -4.74 19.38
N GLY A 279 11.89 -5.47 19.53
CA GLY A 279 12.10 -6.35 20.69
C GLY A 279 11.58 -7.79 20.54
N GLN A 280 10.86 -8.12 19.47
CA GLN A 280 10.58 -9.51 19.11
C GLN A 280 11.69 -10.03 18.19
N SER A 281 11.97 -11.34 18.25
CA SER A 281 13.04 -12.04 17.48
C SER A 281 13.03 -11.77 15.97
N ASN A 282 12.02 -11.08 15.46
CA ASN A 282 11.81 -10.78 14.05
C ASN A 282 12.08 -9.33 13.64
N ALA A 283 12.28 -8.38 14.58
CA ALA A 283 12.43 -6.97 14.23
C ALA A 283 13.62 -6.70 13.32
N ALA A 284 14.75 -7.38 13.58
CA ALA A 284 15.96 -7.31 12.75
C ALA A 284 15.72 -7.78 11.30
N ARG A 285 14.70 -8.60 11.06
CA ARG A 285 14.31 -9.05 9.71
C ARG A 285 13.23 -8.15 9.10
N ILE A 286 12.23 -7.77 9.89
CA ILE A 286 11.04 -7.07 9.39
C ILE A 286 11.36 -5.61 9.01
N LEU A 287 12.15 -4.90 9.82
CA LEU A 287 12.48 -3.49 9.56
C LEU A 287 13.23 -3.29 8.23
N PRO A 288 14.30 -4.04 7.92
CA PRO A 288 14.98 -3.92 6.64
C PRO A 288 14.07 -4.25 5.43
N GLU A 289 13.23 -5.28 5.55
CA GLU A 289 12.28 -5.65 4.50
C GLU A 289 11.26 -4.53 4.25
N LYS A 290 10.73 -3.94 5.33
CA LYS A 290 9.77 -2.84 5.24
C LYS A 290 10.41 -1.61 4.60
N VAL A 291 11.57 -1.19 5.05
CA VAL A 291 12.32 -0.07 4.49
C VAL A 291 12.64 -0.30 3.01
N ARG A 292 13.10 -1.49 2.65
CA ARG A 292 13.38 -1.85 1.23
C ARG A 292 12.13 -1.72 0.37
N MET A 293 10.99 -2.21 0.85
CA MET A 293 9.71 -2.11 0.14
C MET A 293 9.28 -0.65 -0.07
N LEU A 294 9.46 0.20 0.94
CA LEU A 294 9.13 1.63 0.87
C LEU A 294 10.05 2.36 -0.12
N LEU A 295 11.36 2.14 -0.03
CA LEU A 295 12.33 2.69 -0.97
C LEU A 295 12.07 2.26 -2.41
N MET A 296 11.76 0.98 -2.62
CA MET A 296 11.39 0.46 -3.95
C MET A 296 10.14 1.18 -4.50
N ARG A 297 9.09 1.32 -3.68
CA ARG A 297 7.87 2.04 -4.07
C ARG A 297 8.18 3.47 -4.51
N ARG A 298 8.97 4.19 -3.74
CA ARG A 298 9.38 5.58 -4.04
C ARG A 298 10.25 5.67 -5.28
N GLY A 299 11.20 4.76 -5.43
CA GLY A 299 12.06 4.71 -6.60
C GLY A 299 11.28 4.54 -7.89
N ILE A 300 10.32 3.61 -7.91
CA ILE A 300 9.42 3.39 -9.05
C ILE A 300 8.58 4.64 -9.31
N GLN A 301 8.01 5.26 -8.28
CA GLN A 301 7.18 6.46 -8.43
C GLN A 301 7.98 7.64 -9.02
N ARG A 302 9.21 7.88 -8.53
CA ARG A 302 10.09 8.93 -9.08
C ARG A 302 10.50 8.64 -10.53
N ALA A 303 10.87 7.41 -10.82
CA ALA A 303 11.24 7.01 -12.18
C ALA A 303 10.04 7.15 -13.14
N GLN A 304 8.83 6.84 -12.67
CA GLN A 304 7.60 7.04 -13.42
C GLN A 304 7.34 8.52 -13.73
N GLN A 305 7.53 9.40 -12.75
CA GLN A 305 7.37 10.86 -12.96
C GLN A 305 8.36 11.41 -14.00
N ARG A 306 9.64 10.97 -13.93
CA ARG A 306 10.65 11.38 -14.92
C ARG A 306 10.35 10.85 -16.32
N LEU A 307 9.93 9.59 -16.41
CA LEU A 307 9.54 8.99 -17.69
C LEU A 307 8.34 9.72 -18.32
N THR A 308 7.35 10.12 -17.50
CA THR A 308 6.22 10.94 -17.94
C THR A 308 6.69 12.28 -18.53
N ALA A 309 7.53 12.98 -17.81
CA ALA A 309 8.07 14.27 -18.29
C ALA A 309 8.89 14.10 -19.60
N ALA A 310 9.69 13.06 -19.70
CA ALA A 310 10.44 12.75 -20.93
C ALA A 310 9.52 12.41 -22.12
N LEU A 311 8.44 11.66 -21.88
CA LEU A 311 7.42 11.35 -22.89
C LEU A 311 6.72 12.62 -23.42
N ASP A 312 6.36 13.53 -22.54
CA ASP A 312 5.71 14.78 -22.92
C ASP A 312 6.66 15.68 -23.74
N THR A 313 7.93 15.77 -23.33
CA THR A 313 8.96 16.50 -24.07
C THR A 313 9.20 15.88 -25.45
N PHE A 314 9.26 14.57 -25.55
CA PHE A 314 9.45 13.84 -26.81
C PHE A 314 8.27 14.07 -27.77
N ARG A 315 7.02 13.99 -27.28
CA ARG A 315 5.82 14.27 -28.08
C ARG A 315 5.82 15.70 -28.63
N GLN A 316 6.22 16.68 -27.81
CA GLN A 316 6.34 18.07 -28.24
C GLN A 316 7.43 18.25 -29.31
N SER A 317 8.56 17.58 -29.19
CA SER A 317 9.65 17.66 -30.17
C SER A 317 9.26 17.14 -31.55
N ILE A 318 8.49 16.04 -31.61
CA ILE A 318 7.95 15.52 -32.87
C ILE A 318 6.93 16.48 -33.48
N ALA A 319 6.05 17.07 -32.66
CA ALA A 319 5.03 18.00 -33.13
C ALA A 319 5.60 19.30 -33.70
N THR A 320 6.81 19.69 -33.28
CA THR A 320 7.50 20.92 -33.78
C THR A 320 8.37 20.64 -34.99
N THR A 321 8.63 19.40 -35.32
CA THR A 321 9.47 18.98 -36.50
C THR A 321 8.61 18.68 -37.73
N ASN A 322 7.29 18.52 -37.58
CA ASN A 322 6.29 18.39 -38.64
C ASN A 322 5.60 19.74 -38.91
#